data_ec2bdf9a46f8a2c5e4de9bfd84d3dc01
#
_entry.id   ec2bdf9a46f8a2c5e4de9bfd84d3dc01
#
_cell.length_a   1.000
_cell.length_b   1.000
_cell.length_c   1.000
_cell.angle_alpha   90.00
_cell.angle_beta   90.00
_cell.angle_gamma   90.00
#
_symmetry.space_group_name_H-M   'P 1'
#
loop_
_entity.id
_entity.type
_entity.pdbx_description
1 polymer ?
#
loop_
_entity_poly.entity_id
_entity_poly.type
_entity_poly.pdbx_seq_one_letter_code
_entity_poly.pdbx_strand_id
1 'polypeptide(L)'
;MQPVELAEALASFDEVFAPRIVGYYNGNKIQVAKAHGEFVWHSHADTDDLFLVLKGRLIIELRDGVVELGPGQLCVVPRGVEHRPRADEETHILLIEPVGEPNTGDSSERAAAPEVELET
;
A
#
# COMPACT_ATOMS: atom_id res chain seq x y z
N MET A 1 16.71 -17.71 3.00
CA MET A 1 16.77 -16.23 3.00
C MET A 1 17.34 -15.76 1.68
N GLN A 2 16.51 -15.15 0.85
CA GLN A 2 16.90 -14.67 -0.47
C GLN A 2 16.58 -13.19 -0.59
N PRO A 3 17.39 -12.40 -1.29
CA PRO A 3 17.03 -11.01 -1.57
C PRO A 3 15.83 -10.96 -2.52
N VAL A 4 15.00 -9.95 -2.32
CA VAL A 4 13.86 -9.68 -3.21
C VAL A 4 14.18 -8.45 -4.05
N GLU A 5 14.11 -8.61 -5.39
CA GLU A 5 14.22 -7.51 -6.33
C GLU A 5 12.85 -6.86 -6.49
N LEU A 6 12.65 -5.73 -5.84
CA LEU A 6 11.35 -5.07 -5.83
C LEU A 6 10.88 -4.63 -7.22
N ALA A 7 11.81 -4.18 -8.07
CA ALA A 7 11.47 -3.79 -9.43
C ALA A 7 10.96 -4.98 -10.26
N GLU A 8 11.56 -6.16 -10.08
CA GLU A 8 11.11 -7.38 -10.76
C GLU A 8 9.75 -7.83 -10.24
N ALA A 9 9.55 -7.76 -8.93
CA ALA A 9 8.26 -8.07 -8.32
C ALA A 9 7.16 -7.19 -8.90
N LEU A 10 7.40 -5.89 -8.97
CA LEU A 10 6.45 -4.93 -9.53
C LEU A 10 6.20 -5.13 -11.03
N ALA A 11 7.21 -5.57 -11.77
CA ALA A 11 7.05 -5.85 -13.20
C ALA A 11 6.22 -7.11 -13.48
N SER A 12 5.96 -7.95 -12.49
CA SER A 12 5.29 -9.23 -12.67
C SER A 12 3.77 -9.17 -12.67
N PHE A 13 3.17 -8.00 -12.37
CA PHE A 13 1.72 -7.83 -12.36
C PHE A 13 1.32 -6.43 -12.80
N ASP A 14 0.08 -6.27 -13.24
CA ASP A 14 -0.44 -4.99 -13.74
C ASP A 14 -1.55 -4.38 -12.88
N GLU A 15 -2.23 -5.19 -12.07
CA GLU A 15 -3.37 -4.73 -11.27
C GLU A 15 -2.97 -3.61 -10.32
N VAL A 16 -3.80 -2.54 -10.29
CA VAL A 16 -3.63 -1.43 -9.34
C VAL A 16 -4.42 -1.70 -8.06
N PHE A 17 -3.93 -1.17 -6.96
CA PHE A 17 -4.54 -1.33 -5.63
C PHE A 17 -4.78 -2.79 -5.23
N ALA A 18 -3.92 -3.66 -5.70
CA ALA A 18 -3.93 -5.09 -5.42
C ALA A 18 -2.54 -5.53 -4.97
N PRO A 19 -2.21 -5.31 -3.68
CA PRO A 19 -0.86 -5.58 -3.17
C PRO A 19 -0.42 -7.03 -3.32
N ARG A 20 0.87 -7.21 -3.52
CA ARG A 20 1.52 -8.53 -3.55
C ARG A 20 2.49 -8.64 -2.39
N ILE A 21 2.43 -9.75 -1.66
CA ILE A 21 3.31 -10.01 -0.53
C ILE A 21 4.65 -10.49 -1.06
N VAL A 22 5.72 -9.83 -0.65
CA VAL A 22 7.10 -10.18 -1.03
C VAL A 22 7.92 -10.68 0.16
N GLY A 23 7.40 -10.59 1.36
CA GLY A 23 8.07 -11.07 2.56
C GLY A 23 7.24 -10.82 3.81
N TYR A 24 7.74 -11.34 4.93
CA TYR A 24 7.11 -11.17 6.23
C TYR A 24 8.14 -10.71 7.24
N TYR A 25 7.72 -9.89 8.17
CA TYR A 25 8.57 -9.40 9.24
C TYR A 25 7.75 -9.25 10.53
N ASN A 26 8.05 -10.08 11.52
CA ASN A 26 7.40 -10.02 12.85
C ASN A 26 5.86 -9.96 12.79
N GLY A 27 5.25 -10.88 12.05
CA GLY A 27 3.79 -10.92 11.91
C GLY A 27 3.21 -9.91 10.93
N ASN A 28 4.06 -9.13 10.30
CA ASN A 28 3.63 -8.18 9.26
C ASN A 28 3.94 -8.73 7.88
N LYS A 29 3.09 -8.41 6.92
CA LYS A 29 3.33 -8.65 5.51
C LYS A 29 4.00 -7.42 4.91
N ILE A 30 5.07 -7.66 4.16
CA ILE A 30 5.74 -6.64 3.37
C ILE A 30 5.20 -6.79 1.95
N GLN A 31 4.62 -5.73 1.42
CA GLN A 31 3.92 -5.78 0.14
C GLN A 31 4.43 -4.72 -0.82
N VAL A 32 4.35 -5.02 -2.10
CA VAL A 32 4.49 -4.01 -3.15
C VAL A 32 3.15 -3.87 -3.87
N ALA A 33 2.85 -2.67 -4.30
CA ALA A 33 1.61 -2.38 -5.01
C ALA A 33 1.82 -1.30 -6.05
N LYS A 34 0.93 -1.30 -7.04
CA LYS A 34 0.81 -0.21 -7.99
C LYS A 34 -0.40 0.62 -7.62
N ALA A 35 -0.26 1.93 -7.69
CA ALA A 35 -1.34 2.87 -7.47
C ALA A 35 -1.53 3.70 -8.74
N HIS A 36 -2.77 3.88 -9.16
CA HIS A 36 -3.15 4.73 -10.28
C HIS A 36 -4.65 5.03 -10.15
N GLY A 37 -5.02 6.29 -10.16
CA GLY A 37 -6.37 6.72 -9.84
C GLY A 37 -6.59 6.81 -8.33
N GLU A 38 -7.84 6.82 -7.93
CA GLU A 38 -8.24 6.96 -6.54
C GLU A 38 -8.57 5.62 -5.92
N PHE A 39 -8.08 5.40 -4.70
CA PHE A 39 -8.53 4.31 -3.87
C PHE A 39 -9.78 4.73 -3.09
N VAL A 40 -10.17 4.02 -2.06
CA VAL A 40 -11.32 4.36 -1.23
C VAL A 40 -10.90 5.07 0.04
N TRP A 41 -11.79 5.91 0.59
CA TRP A 41 -11.63 6.42 1.94
C TRP A 41 -11.78 5.28 2.93
N HIS A 42 -10.82 5.16 3.84
CA HIS A 42 -10.83 4.09 4.84
C HIS A 42 -9.93 4.43 6.02
N SER A 43 -10.05 3.65 7.08
CA SER A 43 -9.11 3.68 8.20
C SER A 43 -8.87 2.24 8.66
N HIS A 44 -7.77 2.05 9.39
CA HIS A 44 -7.46 0.79 10.05
C HIS A 44 -7.53 1.03 11.55
N ALA A 45 -8.46 0.34 12.22
CA ALA A 45 -8.76 0.63 13.63
C ALA A 45 -7.61 0.27 14.59
N ASP A 46 -6.90 -0.81 14.29
CA ASP A 46 -5.97 -1.43 15.25
C ASP A 46 -4.50 -1.40 14.80
N THR A 47 -4.21 -0.82 13.65
CA THR A 47 -2.85 -0.81 13.10
C THR A 47 -2.53 0.48 12.36
N ASP A 48 -1.26 0.85 12.40
CA ASP A 48 -0.73 1.92 11.59
C ASP A 48 -0.51 1.40 10.17
N ASP A 49 -0.48 2.30 9.19
CA ASP A 49 -0.33 1.96 7.79
C ASP A 49 0.90 2.68 7.22
N LEU A 50 1.91 1.92 6.83
CA LEU A 50 3.17 2.47 6.33
C LEU A 50 3.17 2.49 4.81
N PHE A 51 3.51 3.63 4.22
CA PHE A 51 3.67 3.82 2.79
C PHE A 51 5.09 4.31 2.49
N LEU A 52 5.76 3.65 1.55
CA LEU A 52 7.04 4.09 1.00
C LEU A 52 6.91 4.13 -0.53
N VAL A 53 7.19 5.28 -1.13
CA VAL A 53 7.15 5.40 -2.59
C VAL A 53 8.49 4.96 -3.17
N LEU A 54 8.43 4.07 -4.16
CA LEU A 54 9.58 3.57 -4.90
C LEU A 54 9.72 4.27 -6.25
N LYS A 55 8.59 4.61 -6.90
CA LYS A 55 8.55 5.26 -8.20
C LYS A 55 7.24 6.04 -8.32
N GLY A 56 7.30 7.20 -8.92
CA GLY A 56 6.12 8.04 -9.14
C GLY A 56 5.85 8.97 -7.97
N ARG A 57 4.58 9.26 -7.72
CA ARG A 57 4.15 10.16 -6.67
C ARG A 57 2.83 9.69 -6.10
N LEU A 58 2.80 9.47 -4.80
CA LEU A 58 1.58 9.09 -4.08
C LEU A 58 1.02 10.30 -3.33
N ILE A 59 -0.26 10.51 -3.45
CA ILE A 59 -0.97 11.53 -2.69
C ILE A 59 -1.87 10.79 -1.71
N ILE A 60 -1.69 11.05 -0.43
CA ILE A 60 -2.55 10.51 0.62
C ILE A 60 -3.44 11.64 1.08
N GLU A 61 -4.73 11.56 0.71
CA GLU A 61 -5.72 12.54 1.13
C GLU A 61 -6.15 12.26 2.56
N LEU A 62 -6.16 13.30 3.38
CA LEU A 62 -6.70 13.30 4.73
C LEU A 62 -7.93 14.20 4.74
N ARG A 63 -8.77 14.11 5.75
CA ARG A 63 -9.97 14.97 5.82
C ARG A 63 -9.62 16.46 5.94
N ASP A 64 -8.44 16.76 6.49
CA ASP A 64 -7.98 18.13 6.73
C ASP A 64 -6.76 18.52 5.89
N GLY A 65 -6.40 17.75 4.88
CA GLY A 65 -5.27 18.07 4.02
C GLY A 65 -4.80 16.91 3.19
N VAL A 66 -3.58 17.01 2.68
CA VAL A 66 -2.94 15.97 1.89
C VAL A 66 -1.49 15.81 2.29
N VAL A 67 -0.96 14.58 2.10
CA VAL A 67 0.47 14.30 2.20
C VAL A 67 0.92 13.78 0.85
N GLU A 68 1.94 14.41 0.27
CA GLU A 68 2.51 13.97 -1.00
C GLU A 68 3.85 13.31 -0.77
N LEU A 69 4.05 12.15 -1.40
CA LEU A 69 5.28 11.37 -1.32
C LEU A 69 5.87 11.14 -2.70
N GLY A 70 7.13 11.46 -2.85
CA GLY A 70 7.93 11.08 -4.02
C GLY A 70 8.85 9.90 -3.72
N PRO A 71 9.65 9.45 -4.71
CA PRO A 71 10.52 8.30 -4.54
C PRO A 71 11.47 8.45 -3.35
N GLY A 72 11.56 7.39 -2.55
CA GLY A 72 12.39 7.36 -1.34
C GLY A 72 11.77 8.02 -0.13
N GLN A 73 10.53 8.55 -0.24
CA GLN A 73 9.83 9.15 0.89
C GLN A 73 8.82 8.16 1.47
N LEU A 74 8.69 8.18 2.79
CA LEU A 74 7.71 7.35 3.48
C LEU A 74 6.89 8.19 4.46
N CYS A 75 5.69 7.69 4.75
CA CYS A 75 4.93 8.17 5.90
C CYS A 75 4.21 7.00 6.56
N VAL A 76 3.82 7.21 7.80
CA VAL A 76 3.00 6.27 8.54
C VAL A 76 1.68 6.97 8.84
N VAL A 77 0.58 6.41 8.35
CA VAL A 77 -0.76 6.88 8.70
C VAL A 77 -1.13 6.19 10.01
N PRO A 78 -1.35 6.96 11.09
CA PRO A 78 -1.69 6.35 12.38
C PRO A 78 -3.01 5.60 12.33
N ARG A 79 -3.14 4.59 13.17
CA ARG A 79 -4.40 3.87 13.32
C ARG A 79 -5.57 4.82 13.59
N GLY A 80 -6.71 4.51 12.99
CA GLY A 80 -7.92 5.29 13.15
C GLY A 80 -8.02 6.56 12.29
N VAL A 81 -6.96 6.94 11.58
CA VAL A 81 -6.97 8.12 10.72
C VAL A 81 -7.55 7.78 9.35
N GLU A 82 -8.65 8.44 8.98
CA GLU A 82 -9.24 8.27 7.66
C GLU A 82 -8.33 8.85 6.57
N HIS A 83 -8.14 8.08 5.52
CA HIS A 83 -7.30 8.49 4.40
C HIS A 83 -7.75 7.85 3.10
N ARG A 84 -7.36 8.49 1.99
CA ARG A 84 -7.58 7.95 0.64
C ARG A 84 -6.32 8.13 -0.19
N PRO A 85 -5.58 7.05 -0.48
CA PRO A 85 -4.46 7.10 -1.42
C PRO A 85 -4.96 7.35 -2.84
N ARG A 86 -4.23 8.18 -3.58
CA ARG A 86 -4.45 8.36 -5.02
C ARG A 86 -3.15 8.65 -5.73
N ALA A 87 -3.11 8.38 -7.01
CA ALA A 87 -1.97 8.69 -7.86
C ALA A 87 -2.46 9.14 -9.23
N ASP A 88 -1.89 10.23 -9.75
CA ASP A 88 -2.27 10.78 -11.04
C ASP A 88 -1.60 10.02 -12.20
N GLU A 89 -0.54 9.27 -11.90
CA GLU A 89 0.17 8.40 -12.83
C GLU A 89 0.51 7.09 -12.12
N GLU A 90 0.90 6.06 -12.86
CA GLU A 90 1.28 4.79 -12.25
C GLU A 90 2.42 5.02 -11.25
N THR A 91 2.18 4.62 -10.02
CA THR A 91 3.08 4.81 -8.89
C THR A 91 3.34 3.47 -8.22
N HIS A 92 4.59 3.23 -7.85
CA HIS A 92 5.00 1.99 -7.20
C HIS A 92 5.30 2.25 -5.73
N ILE A 93 4.67 1.48 -4.86
CA ILE A 93 4.75 1.67 -3.41
C ILE A 93 5.07 0.36 -2.70
N LEU A 94 5.69 0.50 -1.53
CA LEU A 94 5.88 -0.59 -0.58
C LEU A 94 5.03 -0.28 0.64
N LEU A 95 4.32 -1.29 1.12
CA LEU A 95 3.46 -1.19 2.30
C LEU A 95 3.84 -2.28 3.30
N ILE A 96 3.69 -1.96 4.57
CA ILE A 96 3.87 -2.92 5.66
C ILE A 96 2.64 -2.83 6.56
N GLU A 97 1.98 -3.96 6.79
CA GLU A 97 0.84 -4.05 7.69
C GLU A 97 0.69 -5.48 8.23
N PRO A 98 -0.05 -5.69 9.31
CA PRO A 98 -0.23 -7.04 9.86
C PRO A 98 -0.88 -8.00 8.86
N VAL A 99 -0.46 -9.26 8.93
CA VAL A 99 -1.11 -10.33 8.15
C VAL A 99 -2.60 -10.38 8.53
N GLY A 100 -3.45 -10.50 7.52
CA GLY A 100 -4.91 -10.54 7.70
C GLY A 100 -5.60 -9.19 7.67
N GLU A 101 -4.86 -8.07 7.75
CA GLU A 101 -5.46 -6.75 7.66
C GLU A 101 -5.91 -6.47 6.23
N PRO A 102 -7.20 -6.18 5.98
CA PRO A 102 -7.66 -5.89 4.62
C PRO A 102 -7.12 -4.55 4.12
N ASN A 103 -6.73 -4.49 2.84
CA ASN A 103 -6.21 -3.25 2.26
C ASN A 103 -7.25 -2.11 2.22
N THR A 104 -8.52 -2.45 2.27
CA THR A 104 -9.63 -1.48 2.31
C THR A 104 -10.00 -1.05 3.73
N GLY A 105 -9.32 -1.58 4.75
CA GLY A 105 -9.60 -1.25 6.15
C GLY A 105 -11.07 -1.45 6.50
N ASP A 106 -11.73 -0.39 6.97
CA ASP A 106 -13.14 -0.40 7.37
C ASP A 106 -14.12 -0.07 6.23
N SER A 107 -13.63 0.15 5.01
CA SER A 107 -14.49 0.50 3.88
C SER A 107 -15.20 -0.70 3.30
N SER A 108 -16.46 -0.54 2.93
CA SER A 108 -17.24 -1.51 2.18
C SER A 108 -17.51 -1.06 0.73
N GLU A 109 -16.96 0.07 0.30
CA GLU A 109 -17.17 0.60 -1.05
C GLU A 109 -16.48 -0.23 -2.13
N ARG A 110 -15.48 -1.00 -1.74
CA ARG A 110 -14.69 -1.85 -2.63
C ARG A 110 -14.35 -3.13 -1.90
N ALA A 111 -14.35 -4.25 -2.61
CA ALA A 111 -13.89 -5.51 -2.06
C ALA A 111 -12.40 -5.42 -1.72
N ALA A 112 -12.02 -5.95 -0.58
CA ALA A 112 -10.61 -6.07 -0.22
C ALA A 112 -9.90 -6.98 -1.22
N ALA A 113 -8.66 -6.63 -1.59
CA ALA A 113 -7.84 -7.48 -2.41
C ALA A 113 -7.45 -8.74 -1.62
N PRO A 114 -7.44 -9.92 -2.24
CA PRO A 114 -6.95 -11.11 -1.56
C PRO A 114 -5.46 -10.95 -1.25
N GLU A 115 -5.01 -11.61 -0.18
CA GLU A 115 -3.59 -11.69 0.12
C GLU A 115 -2.94 -12.64 -0.90
N VAL A 116 -2.05 -12.10 -1.72
CA VAL A 116 -1.36 -12.85 -2.77
C VAL A 116 0.13 -12.78 -2.55
N GLU A 117 0.75 -13.95 -2.34
CA GLU A 117 2.20 -14.04 -2.26
C GLU A 117 2.80 -14.12 -3.66
N LEU A 118 3.89 -13.37 -3.87
CA LEU A 118 4.71 -13.54 -5.06
C LEU A 118 5.79 -14.56 -4.79
N GLU A 119 5.92 -15.50 -5.70
CA GLU A 119 7.05 -16.42 -5.70
C GLU A 119 8.26 -15.70 -6.30
N THR A 120 9.34 -15.71 -5.57
CA THR A 120 10.59 -15.05 -5.96
C THR A 120 11.74 -16.03 -6.10
#